data_f12669aa850304264efbc4e6c2a1eefe
#
_entry.id   f12669aa850304264efbc4e6c2a1eefe
#
_cell.length_a   1.000
_cell.length_b   1.000
_cell.length_c   1.000
_cell.angle_alpha   90.00
_cell.angle_beta   90.00
_cell.angle_gamma   90.00
#
_symmetry.space_group_name_H-M   'P 1'
#
loop_
_entity.id
_entity.type
_entity.pdbx_description
1 polymer ?
#
loop_
_entity_poly.entity_id
_entity_poly.type
_entity_poly.pdbx_seq_one_letter_code
_entity_poly.pdbx_strand_id
1 'polypeptide(L)'
;MSSLCKSIKSKKYSHLQCPNQSSGGSEFCAKHKRTKVLWVSSTPQRPPLTRKQKAAAEKIQRFWLFNGRRKALAIHGPALFESSITTNNTDIYTLASISTIPFTYHFSYSDDAKRVWVFDLRFLMHLLHHGNLKNPYTQEAIPPNTLERLQRRAEILRNQKVPIVYMEEANLTPEQIWNQKVMDVFLKITSLGYGVNMCWFETMTVLAHVNFYGRLYAMWNYELPLTQVQKDIIVPGYKSGRTILFKWTPRETMEGLHDIRWWRKHNLALMNAFLSRGQDRATQGCGALYILTALANIHTRVGEAFPWLVQD
;
A
#
# COMPACT_ATOMS: atom_id res chain seq x y z
N MET A 1 -52.53 -27.16 10.28
CA MET A 1 -51.68 -26.16 9.60
C MET A 1 -52.50 -25.50 8.54
N SER A 2 -52.67 -24.17 8.58
CA SER A 2 -53.44 -23.41 7.59
C SER A 2 -52.58 -23.22 6.34
N SER A 3 -53.02 -23.80 5.21
CA SER A 3 -52.38 -23.63 3.92
C SER A 3 -52.80 -22.33 3.21
N LEU A 4 -51.96 -21.78 2.32
CA LEU A 4 -52.34 -20.63 1.50
C LEU A 4 -53.40 -21.05 0.47
N CYS A 5 -54.29 -20.09 0.14
CA CYS A 5 -55.35 -20.27 -0.85
C CYS A 5 -54.76 -20.63 -2.22
N LYS A 6 -55.25 -21.70 -2.84
CA LYS A 6 -54.76 -22.21 -4.14
C LYS A 6 -55.27 -21.41 -5.36
N SER A 7 -55.90 -20.26 -5.18
CA SER A 7 -56.36 -19.40 -6.29
C SER A 7 -55.33 -18.35 -6.69
N ILE A 8 -55.47 -17.77 -7.88
CA ILE A 8 -54.74 -16.57 -8.30
C ILE A 8 -55.09 -15.37 -7.45
N LYS A 9 -54.15 -14.40 -7.27
CA LYS A 9 -54.40 -13.18 -6.50
C LYS A 9 -55.53 -12.32 -7.07
N SER A 10 -55.57 -12.15 -8.37
CA SER A 10 -56.64 -11.48 -9.13
C SER A 10 -56.41 -11.73 -10.64
N LYS A 11 -57.42 -11.41 -11.46
CA LYS A 11 -57.31 -11.48 -12.94
C LYS A 11 -56.14 -10.65 -13.47
N LYS A 12 -55.89 -9.49 -12.85
CA LYS A 12 -54.78 -8.58 -13.19
C LYS A 12 -53.41 -9.15 -12.76
N TYR A 13 -53.34 -9.97 -11.70
CA TYR A 13 -52.14 -10.56 -11.15
C TYR A 13 -52.25 -12.08 -11.13
N SER A 14 -52.53 -12.67 -12.29
CA SER A 14 -52.72 -14.12 -12.47
C SER A 14 -51.48 -14.96 -12.18
N HIS A 15 -50.27 -14.36 -12.25
CA HIS A 15 -48.99 -14.98 -11.94
C HIS A 15 -48.69 -15.08 -10.43
N LEU A 16 -49.48 -14.40 -9.58
CA LEU A 16 -49.33 -14.42 -8.14
C LEU A 16 -50.40 -15.27 -7.45
N GLN A 17 -49.98 -16.08 -6.49
CA GLN A 17 -50.88 -16.81 -5.60
C GLN A 17 -51.61 -15.84 -4.65
N CYS A 18 -52.83 -16.18 -4.31
CA CYS A 18 -53.59 -15.44 -3.29
C CYS A 18 -52.88 -15.54 -1.93
N PRO A 19 -52.61 -14.42 -1.24
CA PRO A 19 -51.91 -14.43 0.05
C PRO A 19 -52.75 -14.83 1.25
N ASN A 20 -54.08 -14.97 1.05
CA ASN A 20 -54.98 -15.32 2.14
C ASN A 20 -54.89 -16.79 2.50
N GLN A 21 -55.09 -17.12 3.79
CA GLN A 21 -55.16 -18.49 4.24
C GLN A 21 -56.43 -19.19 3.78
N SER A 22 -56.33 -20.49 3.52
CA SER A 22 -57.50 -21.32 3.24
C SER A 22 -58.42 -21.42 4.47
N SER A 23 -59.72 -21.51 4.30
CA SER A 23 -60.69 -21.50 5.38
C SER A 23 -61.55 -22.79 5.41
N GLY A 24 -61.81 -23.30 6.63
CA GLY A 24 -62.80 -24.34 6.89
C GLY A 24 -62.66 -25.64 6.12
N GLY A 25 -61.43 -26.19 6.00
CA GLY A 25 -61.20 -27.47 5.28
C GLY A 25 -61.22 -27.33 3.74
N SER A 26 -61.37 -26.11 3.20
CA SER A 26 -61.32 -25.81 1.79
C SER A 26 -59.90 -25.42 1.35
N GLU A 27 -59.50 -25.78 0.13
CA GLU A 27 -58.24 -25.33 -0.47
C GLU A 27 -58.22 -23.82 -0.82
N PHE A 28 -59.34 -23.10 -0.61
CA PHE A 28 -59.52 -21.72 -0.98
C PHE A 28 -59.91 -20.86 0.22
N CYS A 29 -59.52 -19.60 0.19
CA CYS A 29 -59.99 -18.60 1.17
C CYS A 29 -61.45 -18.19 0.96
N ALA A 30 -62.07 -17.51 1.93
CA ALA A 30 -63.45 -17.09 1.86
C ALA A 30 -63.84 -16.30 0.58
N LYS A 31 -62.92 -15.50 0.04
CA LYS A 31 -63.12 -14.74 -1.22
C LYS A 31 -63.07 -15.63 -2.47
N HIS A 32 -62.35 -16.76 -2.44
CA HIS A 32 -62.15 -17.63 -3.58
C HIS A 32 -62.88 -18.97 -3.48
N LYS A 33 -63.80 -19.09 -2.50
CA LYS A 33 -64.58 -20.32 -2.27
C LYS A 33 -65.39 -20.79 -3.47
N ARG A 34 -65.77 -19.87 -4.39
CA ARG A 34 -66.52 -20.17 -5.61
C ARG A 34 -65.67 -20.06 -6.89
N THR A 35 -64.40 -19.87 -6.73
CA THR A 35 -63.52 -19.69 -7.92
C THR A 35 -63.09 -21.05 -8.50
N LYS A 36 -63.08 -21.15 -9.84
CA LYS A 36 -62.58 -22.31 -10.58
C LYS A 36 -61.16 -22.11 -11.07
N VAL A 37 -60.54 -20.92 -10.79
CA VAL A 37 -59.21 -20.61 -11.30
C VAL A 37 -58.16 -20.95 -10.24
N LEU A 38 -57.41 -21.98 -10.52
CA LEU A 38 -56.27 -22.41 -9.71
C LEU A 38 -55.02 -21.61 -10.07
N TRP A 39 -54.29 -21.22 -9.06
CA TRP A 39 -52.92 -20.73 -9.27
C TRP A 39 -52.00 -21.91 -9.51
N VAL A 40 -51.44 -21.93 -10.68
CA VAL A 40 -50.38 -22.89 -11.05
C VAL A 40 -49.08 -22.14 -10.94
N SER A 41 -48.13 -22.63 -10.14
CA SER A 41 -46.76 -22.09 -10.09
C SER A 41 -46.17 -22.10 -11.50
N SER A 42 -46.25 -20.96 -12.15
CA SER A 42 -45.70 -20.77 -13.49
C SER A 42 -44.20 -20.43 -13.45
N THR A 43 -43.47 -21.06 -12.55
CA THR A 43 -42.02 -21.16 -12.79
C THR A 43 -41.89 -22.16 -13.95
N PRO A 44 -41.59 -21.72 -15.19
CA PRO A 44 -41.40 -22.65 -16.26
C PRO A 44 -40.23 -23.52 -15.84
N GLN A 45 -40.50 -24.78 -15.49
CA GLN A 45 -39.42 -25.75 -15.33
C GLN A 45 -38.74 -25.81 -16.68
N ARG A 46 -37.57 -25.13 -16.76
CA ARG A 46 -36.74 -25.23 -17.95
C ARG A 46 -36.48 -26.73 -18.20
N PRO A 47 -36.80 -27.22 -19.37
CA PRO A 47 -36.56 -28.64 -19.67
C PRO A 47 -35.07 -28.94 -19.35
N PRO A 48 -34.76 -30.11 -18.79
CA PRO A 48 -33.39 -30.48 -18.49
C PRO A 48 -32.54 -30.35 -19.75
N LEU A 49 -31.38 -29.69 -19.62
CA LEU A 49 -30.47 -29.49 -20.75
C LEU A 49 -30.08 -30.81 -21.34
N THR A 50 -30.13 -30.93 -22.66
CA THR A 50 -29.63 -32.08 -23.39
C THR A 50 -28.11 -32.24 -23.19
N ARG A 51 -27.57 -33.45 -23.42
CA ARG A 51 -26.13 -33.72 -23.30
C ARG A 51 -25.30 -32.75 -24.16
N LYS A 52 -25.77 -32.40 -25.36
CA LYS A 52 -25.10 -31.43 -26.24
C LYS A 52 -25.13 -30.02 -25.67
N GLN A 53 -26.26 -29.58 -25.09
CA GLN A 53 -26.38 -28.25 -24.46
C GLN A 53 -25.52 -28.13 -23.18
N LYS A 54 -25.43 -29.19 -22.35
CA LYS A 54 -24.53 -29.23 -21.20
C LYS A 54 -23.08 -29.10 -21.64
N ALA A 55 -22.65 -29.88 -22.63
CA ALA A 55 -21.28 -29.82 -23.18
C ALA A 55 -20.95 -28.42 -23.76
N ALA A 56 -21.91 -27.80 -24.46
CA ALA A 56 -21.75 -26.45 -24.99
C ALA A 56 -21.64 -25.40 -23.84
N ALA A 57 -22.48 -25.49 -22.82
CA ALA A 57 -22.43 -24.61 -21.66
C ALA A 57 -21.08 -24.73 -20.91
N GLU A 58 -20.58 -25.95 -20.70
CA GLU A 58 -19.27 -26.20 -20.10
C GLU A 58 -18.12 -25.60 -20.92
N LYS A 59 -18.16 -25.70 -22.26
CA LYS A 59 -17.16 -25.07 -23.14
C LYS A 59 -17.19 -23.55 -23.00
N ILE A 60 -18.38 -22.95 -22.98
CA ILE A 60 -18.55 -21.50 -22.81
C ILE A 60 -18.03 -21.09 -21.46
N GLN A 61 -18.37 -21.81 -20.37
CA GLN A 61 -17.87 -21.51 -19.02
C GLN A 61 -16.35 -21.59 -18.94
N ARG A 62 -15.72 -22.66 -19.49
CA ARG A 62 -14.26 -22.79 -19.53
C ARG A 62 -13.61 -21.66 -20.32
N PHE A 63 -14.18 -21.27 -21.45
CA PHE A 63 -13.68 -20.15 -22.26
C PHE A 63 -13.76 -18.82 -21.49
N TRP A 64 -14.89 -18.56 -20.81
CA TRP A 64 -15.07 -17.35 -20.00
C TRP A 64 -14.11 -17.30 -18.82
N LEU A 65 -13.97 -18.41 -18.09
CA LEU A 65 -13.03 -18.53 -16.97
C LEU A 65 -11.58 -18.34 -17.43
N PHE A 66 -11.19 -18.99 -18.54
CA PHE A 66 -9.85 -18.86 -19.10
C PHE A 66 -9.54 -17.42 -19.53
N ASN A 67 -10.43 -16.78 -20.28
CA ASN A 67 -10.23 -15.40 -20.70
C ASN A 67 -10.29 -14.41 -19.55
N GLY A 68 -11.18 -14.63 -18.59
CA GLY A 68 -11.25 -13.81 -17.36
C GLY A 68 -9.93 -13.89 -16.59
N ARG A 69 -9.41 -15.11 -16.36
CA ARG A 69 -8.12 -15.32 -15.69
C ARG A 69 -6.98 -14.67 -16.46
N ARG A 70 -6.92 -14.83 -17.78
CA ARG A 70 -5.88 -14.20 -18.61
C ARG A 70 -5.93 -12.67 -18.55
N LYS A 71 -7.11 -12.07 -18.62
CA LYS A 71 -7.28 -10.61 -18.47
C LYS A 71 -6.86 -10.13 -17.07
N ALA A 72 -7.25 -10.87 -16.03
CA ALA A 72 -6.86 -10.54 -14.67
C ALA A 72 -5.33 -10.60 -14.49
N LEU A 73 -4.66 -11.65 -14.97
CA LEU A 73 -3.19 -11.76 -14.95
C LEU A 73 -2.52 -10.63 -15.72
N ALA A 74 -3.05 -10.24 -16.87
CA ALA A 74 -2.51 -9.15 -17.67
C ALA A 74 -2.58 -7.79 -16.95
N ILE A 75 -3.54 -7.61 -16.06
CA ILE A 75 -3.73 -6.37 -15.30
C ILE A 75 -2.98 -6.42 -13.97
N HIS A 76 -3.19 -7.47 -13.18
CA HIS A 76 -2.69 -7.58 -11.80
C HIS A 76 -1.30 -8.21 -11.69
N GLY A 77 -0.85 -8.93 -12.73
CA GLY A 77 0.45 -9.56 -12.80
C GLY A 77 0.50 -11.04 -12.40
N PRO A 78 1.70 -11.65 -12.41
CA PRO A 78 1.87 -13.11 -12.39
C PRO A 78 1.44 -13.75 -11.07
N ALA A 79 1.61 -13.09 -9.94
CA ALA A 79 1.34 -13.66 -8.62
C ALA A 79 -0.14 -13.61 -8.18
N LEU A 80 -1.05 -13.14 -9.03
CA LEU A 80 -2.46 -12.94 -8.65
C LEU A 80 -3.16 -14.21 -8.13
N PHE A 81 -2.85 -15.35 -8.71
CA PHE A 81 -3.48 -16.64 -8.38
C PHE A 81 -2.52 -17.65 -7.78
N GLU A 82 -1.23 -17.28 -7.64
CA GLU A 82 -0.18 -18.18 -7.19
C GLU A 82 0.82 -17.41 -6.32
N SER A 83 0.54 -17.38 -5.03
CA SER A 83 1.39 -16.68 -4.05
C SER A 83 2.72 -17.40 -3.78
N SER A 84 2.85 -18.67 -4.14
CA SER A 84 4.07 -19.46 -3.94
C SER A 84 5.27 -18.98 -4.77
N ILE A 85 5.03 -18.24 -5.86
CA ILE A 85 6.09 -17.72 -6.73
C ILE A 85 6.65 -16.37 -6.26
N THR A 86 6.12 -15.80 -5.19
CA THR A 86 6.48 -14.45 -4.73
C THR A 86 7.80 -14.43 -3.97
N THR A 87 8.58 -13.39 -4.20
CA THR A 87 9.86 -13.15 -3.51
C THR A 87 9.65 -12.52 -2.13
N ASN A 88 8.62 -11.67 -1.99
CA ASN A 88 8.27 -11.04 -0.72
C ASN A 88 7.01 -11.66 -0.13
N ASN A 89 6.95 -11.72 1.21
CA ASN A 89 5.80 -12.24 1.96
C ASN A 89 4.97 -11.14 2.63
N THR A 90 5.54 -9.95 2.75
CA THR A 90 4.90 -8.79 3.38
C THR A 90 4.96 -7.58 2.45
N ASP A 91 3.99 -6.70 2.56
CA ASP A 91 4.02 -5.38 1.94
C ASP A 91 4.96 -4.48 2.74
N ILE A 92 5.89 -3.81 2.06
CA ILE A 92 6.95 -3.04 2.73
C ILE A 92 6.42 -1.78 3.42
N TYR A 93 5.28 -1.25 2.99
CA TYR A 93 4.71 -0.02 3.53
C TYR A 93 3.81 -0.28 4.74
N THR A 94 2.95 -1.30 4.65
CA THR A 94 1.98 -1.62 5.69
C THR A 94 2.46 -2.71 6.65
N LEU A 95 3.54 -3.42 6.33
CA LEU A 95 4.04 -4.62 7.03
C LEU A 95 3.02 -5.77 7.10
N ALA A 96 1.89 -5.64 6.42
CA ALA A 96 0.88 -6.68 6.33
C ALA A 96 1.31 -7.80 5.39
N SER A 97 0.80 -9.02 5.60
CA SER A 97 1.02 -10.11 4.65
C SER A 97 0.48 -9.75 3.27
N ILE A 98 1.22 -10.07 2.20
CA ILE A 98 0.75 -9.85 0.81
C ILE A 98 -0.57 -10.56 0.52
N SER A 99 -0.89 -11.63 1.25
CA SER A 99 -2.17 -12.35 1.13
C SER A 99 -3.37 -11.53 1.61
N THR A 100 -3.16 -10.49 2.41
CA THR A 100 -4.21 -9.60 2.91
C THR A 100 -4.49 -8.41 1.99
N ILE A 101 -3.66 -8.23 0.95
CA ILE A 101 -3.87 -7.16 -0.04
C ILE A 101 -5.19 -7.45 -0.78
N PRO A 102 -6.16 -6.53 -0.75
CA PRO A 102 -7.41 -6.71 -1.48
C PRO A 102 -7.17 -6.93 -2.97
N PHE A 103 -7.93 -7.82 -3.60
CA PHE A 103 -7.84 -8.10 -5.04
C PHE A 103 -7.81 -6.82 -5.90
N THR A 104 -8.57 -5.82 -5.52
CA THR A 104 -8.63 -4.51 -6.21
C THR A 104 -7.28 -3.84 -6.31
N TYR A 105 -6.44 -3.94 -5.27
CA TYR A 105 -5.15 -3.28 -5.14
C TYR A 105 -3.96 -4.22 -5.34
N HIS A 106 -4.21 -5.52 -5.51
CA HIS A 106 -3.14 -6.48 -5.76
C HIS A 106 -2.44 -6.17 -7.09
N PHE A 107 -1.13 -5.95 -7.04
CA PHE A 107 -0.30 -5.72 -8.21
C PHE A 107 1.03 -6.46 -8.07
N SER A 108 1.39 -7.23 -9.09
CA SER A 108 2.64 -8.00 -9.11
C SER A 108 3.36 -7.86 -10.44
N TYR A 109 4.68 -7.99 -10.40
CA TYR A 109 5.51 -8.00 -11.60
C TYR A 109 6.75 -8.86 -11.41
N SER A 110 7.36 -9.28 -12.52
CA SER A 110 8.67 -9.91 -12.52
C SER A 110 9.73 -8.89 -12.88
N ASP A 111 10.83 -8.86 -12.13
CA ASP A 111 12.01 -8.09 -12.48
C ASP A 111 12.88 -8.79 -13.54
N ASP A 112 13.98 -8.16 -13.96
CA ASP A 112 14.90 -8.71 -14.96
C ASP A 112 15.58 -10.00 -14.48
N ALA A 113 15.72 -10.18 -13.17
CA ALA A 113 16.21 -11.41 -12.54
C ALA A 113 15.12 -12.49 -12.38
N LYS A 114 13.91 -12.27 -12.96
CA LYS A 114 12.74 -13.15 -12.88
C LYS A 114 12.20 -13.36 -11.46
N ARG A 115 12.56 -12.51 -10.51
CA ARG A 115 11.96 -12.50 -9.18
C ARG A 115 10.58 -11.85 -9.26
N VAL A 116 9.60 -12.42 -8.59
CA VAL A 116 8.22 -11.92 -8.62
C VAL A 116 7.91 -11.13 -7.36
N TRP A 117 7.59 -9.87 -7.53
CA TRP A 117 7.27 -8.93 -6.45
C TRP A 117 5.79 -8.61 -6.40
N VAL A 118 5.24 -8.57 -5.20
CA VAL A 118 3.84 -8.20 -4.95
C VAL A 118 3.80 -6.93 -4.11
N PHE A 119 2.94 -6.00 -4.52
CA PHE A 119 2.72 -4.75 -3.83
C PHE A 119 1.24 -4.39 -3.77
N ASP A 120 0.87 -3.61 -2.79
CA ASP A 120 -0.36 -2.84 -2.87
C ASP A 120 -0.18 -1.72 -3.92
N LEU A 121 -1.11 -1.65 -4.87
CA LEU A 121 -1.08 -0.65 -5.94
C LEU A 121 -0.99 0.78 -5.39
N ARG A 122 -1.66 1.06 -4.27
CA ARG A 122 -1.66 2.38 -3.62
C ARG A 122 -0.24 2.79 -3.21
N PHE A 123 0.55 1.83 -2.73
CA PHE A 123 1.96 2.07 -2.39
C PHE A 123 2.80 2.37 -3.63
N LEU A 124 2.65 1.61 -4.71
CA LEU A 124 3.37 1.92 -5.96
C LEU A 124 2.98 3.28 -6.53
N MET A 125 1.71 3.69 -6.39
CA MET A 125 1.27 5.04 -6.77
C MET A 125 1.87 6.12 -5.87
N HIS A 126 2.07 5.84 -4.59
CA HIS A 126 2.78 6.72 -3.67
C HIS A 126 4.26 6.89 -4.08
N LEU A 127 4.96 5.79 -4.41
CA LEU A 127 6.33 5.85 -4.95
C LEU A 127 6.39 6.71 -6.22
N LEU A 128 5.47 6.48 -7.15
CA LEU A 128 5.41 7.21 -8.42
C LEU A 128 5.19 8.72 -8.19
N HIS A 129 4.35 9.09 -7.25
CA HIS A 129 4.09 10.49 -6.89
C HIS A 129 5.35 11.19 -6.36
N HIS A 130 6.21 10.48 -5.65
CA HIS A 130 7.50 10.99 -5.18
C HIS A 130 8.63 10.88 -6.23
N GLY A 131 8.30 10.54 -7.48
CA GLY A 131 9.28 10.40 -8.55
C GLY A 131 10.23 9.20 -8.38
N ASN A 132 9.90 8.28 -7.49
CA ASN A 132 10.69 7.06 -7.28
C ASN A 132 10.13 5.93 -8.14
N LEU A 133 10.92 5.50 -9.12
CA LEU A 133 10.58 4.41 -10.05
C LEU A 133 11.40 3.15 -9.77
N LYS A 134 11.83 2.96 -8.53
CA LYS A 134 12.66 1.83 -8.12
C LYS A 134 11.89 0.89 -7.19
N ASN A 135 12.23 -0.40 -7.28
CA ASN A 135 11.76 -1.38 -6.33
C ASN A 135 12.36 -1.09 -4.94
N PRO A 136 11.58 -0.91 -3.90
CA PRO A 136 12.08 -0.53 -2.58
C PRO A 136 12.93 -1.62 -1.91
N TYR A 137 12.80 -2.88 -2.33
CA TYR A 137 13.60 -4.00 -1.81
C TYR A 137 14.98 -4.09 -2.46
N THR A 138 15.05 -3.89 -3.79
CA THR A 138 16.28 -4.12 -4.57
C THR A 138 16.95 -2.84 -5.05
N GLN A 139 16.25 -1.71 -5.03
CA GLN A 139 16.67 -0.43 -5.60
C GLN A 139 16.89 -0.47 -7.13
N GLU A 140 16.51 -1.56 -7.77
CA GLU A 140 16.50 -1.69 -9.24
C GLU A 140 15.31 -0.93 -9.83
N ALA A 141 15.47 -0.41 -11.05
CA ALA A 141 14.39 0.28 -11.74
C ALA A 141 13.21 -0.66 -12.01
N ILE A 142 12.00 -0.17 -11.81
CA ILE A 142 10.79 -0.91 -12.21
C ILE A 142 10.70 -0.89 -13.74
N PRO A 143 10.50 -2.05 -14.40
CA PRO A 143 10.45 -2.12 -15.86
C PRO A 143 9.39 -1.20 -16.47
N PRO A 144 9.67 -0.51 -17.60
CA PRO A 144 8.74 0.45 -18.21
C PRO A 144 7.36 -0.13 -18.53
N ASN A 145 7.31 -1.36 -19.05
CA ASN A 145 6.05 -2.07 -19.32
C ASN A 145 5.21 -2.31 -18.04
N THR A 146 5.88 -2.47 -16.90
CA THR A 146 5.24 -2.61 -15.59
C THR A 146 4.64 -1.27 -15.15
N LEU A 147 5.35 -0.16 -15.37
CA LEU A 147 4.86 1.19 -15.07
C LEU A 147 3.64 1.56 -15.91
N GLU A 148 3.66 1.27 -17.21
CA GLU A 148 2.50 1.46 -18.09
C GLU A 148 1.28 0.66 -17.62
N ARG A 149 1.48 -0.59 -17.22
CA ARG A 149 0.43 -1.45 -16.68
C ARG A 149 -0.11 -0.91 -15.36
N LEU A 150 0.76 -0.42 -14.47
CA LEU A 150 0.40 0.22 -13.20
C LEU A 150 -0.48 1.45 -13.44
N GLN A 151 -0.06 2.33 -14.34
CA GLN A 151 -0.79 3.56 -14.68
C GLN A 151 -2.17 3.23 -15.27
N ARG A 152 -2.23 2.27 -16.20
CA ARG A 152 -3.51 1.80 -16.78
C ARG A 152 -4.45 1.25 -15.71
N ARG A 153 -3.92 0.48 -14.76
CA ARG A 153 -4.73 -0.05 -13.65
C ARG A 153 -5.23 1.07 -12.74
N ALA A 154 -4.37 2.02 -12.40
CA ALA A 154 -4.73 3.19 -11.59
C ALA A 154 -5.83 4.03 -12.27
N GLU A 155 -5.75 4.21 -13.59
CA GLU A 155 -6.78 4.91 -14.36
C GLU A 155 -8.14 4.19 -14.33
N ILE A 156 -8.15 2.85 -14.49
CA ILE A 156 -9.38 2.06 -14.35
C ILE A 156 -10.02 2.27 -12.97
N LEU A 157 -9.22 2.26 -11.89
CA LEU A 157 -9.70 2.46 -10.54
C LEU A 157 -10.25 3.88 -10.32
N ARG A 158 -9.57 4.91 -10.86
CA ARG A 158 -10.07 6.31 -10.83
C ARG A 158 -11.43 6.43 -11.52
N ASN A 159 -11.58 5.83 -12.69
CA ASN A 159 -12.85 5.83 -13.44
C ASN A 159 -13.97 5.11 -12.67
N GLN A 160 -13.63 4.12 -11.85
CA GLN A 160 -14.55 3.42 -10.96
C GLN A 160 -14.77 4.16 -9.62
N LYS A 161 -14.16 5.33 -9.42
CA LYS A 161 -14.17 6.11 -8.17
C LYS A 161 -13.61 5.35 -6.97
N VAL A 162 -12.70 4.41 -7.21
CA VAL A 162 -12.00 3.66 -6.17
C VAL A 162 -10.76 4.45 -5.76
N PRO A 163 -10.52 4.69 -4.46
CA PRO A 163 -9.35 5.42 -3.99
C PRO A 163 -8.06 4.69 -4.38
N ILE A 164 -7.07 5.43 -4.91
CA ILE A 164 -5.75 4.92 -5.26
C ILE A 164 -4.63 5.47 -4.38
N VAL A 165 -5.01 6.18 -3.33
CA VAL A 165 -4.12 6.71 -2.30
C VAL A 165 -4.50 6.03 -0.99
N TYR A 166 -3.53 5.76 -0.13
CA TYR A 166 -3.85 5.38 1.24
C TYR A 166 -4.63 6.52 1.88
N MET A 167 -5.88 6.29 2.22
CA MET A 167 -6.58 7.12 3.18
C MET A 167 -5.93 6.83 4.55
N GLU A 168 -5.82 7.84 5.42
CA GLU A 168 -5.40 7.62 6.80
C GLU A 168 -6.31 6.53 7.39
N GLU A 169 -5.79 5.31 7.46
CA GLU A 169 -6.52 4.21 8.08
C GLU A 169 -6.48 4.48 9.59
N ALA A 170 -7.65 4.71 10.16
CA ALA A 170 -7.83 5.02 11.58
C ALA A 170 -7.31 3.90 12.53
N ASN A 171 -6.81 2.79 12.00
CA ASN A 171 -6.46 1.58 12.74
C ASN A 171 -5.04 1.05 12.47
N LEU A 172 -4.10 1.92 12.09
CA LEU A 172 -2.70 1.50 11.94
C LEU A 172 -2.07 1.21 13.31
N THR A 173 -1.31 0.12 13.40
CA THR A 173 -0.52 -0.16 14.59
C THR A 173 0.61 0.87 14.74
N PRO A 174 1.10 1.12 15.97
CA PRO A 174 2.26 2.00 16.18
C PRO A 174 3.49 1.62 15.35
N GLU A 175 3.69 0.33 15.08
CA GLU A 175 4.76 -0.20 14.27
C GLU A 175 4.58 0.16 12.78
N GLN A 176 3.37 0.03 12.26
CA GLN A 176 3.03 0.43 10.89
C GLN A 176 3.21 1.94 10.69
N ILE A 177 2.74 2.75 11.65
CA ILE A 177 2.95 4.22 11.64
C ILE A 177 4.45 4.55 11.64
N TRP A 178 5.24 3.84 12.45
CA TRP A 178 6.68 4.03 12.50
C TRP A 178 7.32 3.70 11.16
N ASN A 179 7.02 2.54 10.59
CA ASN A 179 7.55 2.09 9.31
C ASN A 179 7.25 3.09 8.18
N GLN A 180 6.02 3.61 8.13
CA GLN A 180 5.63 4.65 7.17
C GLN A 180 6.47 5.92 7.32
N LYS A 181 6.67 6.40 8.56
CA LYS A 181 7.52 7.58 8.81
C LYS A 181 8.97 7.39 8.37
N VAL A 182 9.54 6.22 8.61
CA VAL A 182 10.89 5.90 8.14
C VAL A 182 10.92 5.88 6.62
N MET A 183 9.96 5.18 6.01
CA MET A 183 9.83 5.09 4.54
C MET A 183 9.73 6.49 3.91
N ASP A 184 8.89 7.37 4.43
CA ASP A 184 8.70 8.73 3.89
C ASP A 184 10.00 9.54 3.92
N VAL A 185 10.80 9.43 4.98
CA VAL A 185 12.10 10.09 5.08
C VAL A 185 13.05 9.57 4.00
N PHE A 186 13.13 8.25 3.82
CA PHE A 186 14.02 7.64 2.82
C PHE A 186 13.53 7.89 1.38
N LEU A 187 12.22 7.95 1.14
CA LEU A 187 11.67 8.36 -0.16
C LEU A 187 12.01 9.81 -0.50
N LYS A 188 12.02 10.72 0.47
CA LYS A 188 12.48 12.10 0.25
C LYS A 188 13.93 12.13 -0.21
N ILE A 189 14.82 11.39 0.44
CA ILE A 189 16.24 11.29 0.02
C ILE A 189 16.33 10.74 -1.41
N THR A 190 15.55 9.69 -1.72
CA THR A 190 15.52 9.10 -3.07
C THR A 190 15.00 10.09 -4.11
N SER A 191 13.98 10.88 -3.80
CA SER A 191 13.43 11.90 -4.69
C SER A 191 14.43 13.01 -5.01
N LEU A 192 15.41 13.24 -4.12
CA LEU A 192 16.52 14.17 -4.34
C LEU A 192 17.63 13.60 -5.23
N GLY A 193 17.54 12.32 -5.62
CA GLY A 193 18.46 11.67 -6.55
C GLY A 193 19.42 10.65 -5.93
N TYR A 194 19.30 10.40 -4.62
CA TYR A 194 20.18 9.45 -3.91
C TYR A 194 19.48 8.11 -3.71
N GLY A 195 20.05 7.02 -4.25
CA GLY A 195 19.53 5.66 -4.05
C GLY A 195 19.82 5.16 -2.64
N VAL A 196 18.82 5.12 -1.78
CA VAL A 196 18.97 4.72 -0.36
C VAL A 196 18.01 3.59 0.01
N ASN A 197 18.39 2.82 1.02
CA ASN A 197 17.58 1.74 1.57
C ASN A 197 17.28 2.01 3.04
N MET A 198 16.00 2.00 3.42
CA MET A 198 15.56 2.23 4.81
C MET A 198 16.15 1.21 5.80
N CYS A 199 16.45 -0.01 5.34
CA CYS A 199 17.08 -1.03 6.18
C CYS A 199 18.40 -0.57 6.80
N TRP A 200 19.13 0.34 6.16
CA TRP A 200 20.36 0.89 6.72
C TRP A 200 20.13 1.60 8.05
N PHE A 201 19.02 2.29 8.19
CA PHE A 201 18.64 2.96 9.42
C PHE A 201 18.03 2.00 10.44
N GLU A 202 17.19 1.09 10.01
CA GLU A 202 16.47 0.19 10.90
C GLU A 202 17.34 -0.89 11.54
N THR A 203 18.42 -1.29 10.85
CA THR A 203 19.40 -2.27 11.38
C THR A 203 20.48 -1.66 12.25
N MET A 204 20.49 -0.32 12.42
CA MET A 204 21.47 0.34 13.27
C MET A 204 21.33 -0.06 14.74
N THR A 205 22.45 -0.36 15.38
CA THR A 205 22.53 -0.58 16.82
C THR A 205 22.37 0.76 17.59
N VAL A 206 22.21 0.70 18.92
CA VAL A 206 22.21 1.91 19.77
C VAL A 206 23.48 2.72 19.55
N LEU A 207 24.66 2.07 19.56
CA LEU A 207 25.93 2.73 19.34
C LEU A 207 26.01 3.40 17.96
N ALA A 208 25.51 2.74 16.91
CA ALA A 208 25.47 3.33 15.58
C ALA A 208 24.58 4.57 15.54
N HIS A 209 23.44 4.55 16.22
CA HIS A 209 22.58 5.74 16.33
C HIS A 209 23.24 6.89 17.13
N VAL A 210 23.97 6.59 18.20
CA VAL A 210 24.76 7.56 18.97
C VAL A 210 25.81 8.20 18.07
N ASN A 211 26.57 7.38 17.36
CA ASN A 211 27.61 7.85 16.46
C ASN A 211 27.04 8.68 15.29
N PHE A 212 25.90 8.29 14.74
CA PHE A 212 25.19 9.06 13.71
C PHE A 212 24.82 10.46 14.20
N TYR A 213 24.22 10.55 15.39
CA TYR A 213 23.88 11.83 15.99
C TYR A 213 25.12 12.68 16.22
N GLY A 214 26.17 12.08 16.83
CA GLY A 214 27.43 12.76 17.12
C GLY A 214 28.13 13.26 15.88
N ARG A 215 28.17 12.44 14.80
CA ARG A 215 28.78 12.80 13.51
C ARG A 215 28.03 13.97 12.87
N LEU A 216 26.70 13.89 12.80
CA LEU A 216 25.89 14.93 12.20
C LEU A 216 25.97 16.25 13.02
N TYR A 217 26.07 16.15 14.36
CA TYR A 217 26.28 17.27 15.25
C TYR A 217 27.64 17.94 15.02
N ALA A 218 28.73 17.13 14.91
CA ALA A 218 30.08 17.64 14.70
C ALA A 218 30.19 18.35 13.34
N MET A 219 29.70 17.71 12.28
CA MET A 219 29.66 18.31 10.95
C MET A 219 28.94 19.67 10.96
N TRP A 220 27.73 19.71 11.52
CA TRP A 220 26.91 20.92 11.53
C TRP A 220 27.52 22.06 12.36
N ASN A 221 28.11 21.77 13.52
CA ASN A 221 28.57 22.79 14.42
C ASN A 221 30.03 23.19 14.24
N TYR A 222 30.91 22.31 13.77
CA TYR A 222 32.35 22.52 13.82
C TYR A 222 33.07 22.31 12.48
N GLU A 223 32.69 21.32 11.69
CA GLU A 223 33.47 20.92 10.53
C GLU A 223 33.08 21.69 9.26
N LEU A 224 31.79 21.95 9.07
CA LEU A 224 31.34 22.68 7.91
C LEU A 224 31.50 24.19 8.12
N PRO A 225 32.18 24.90 7.21
CA PRO A 225 32.40 26.35 7.31
C PRO A 225 31.13 27.14 6.95
N LEU A 226 29.99 26.75 7.52
CA LEU A 226 28.70 27.38 7.27
C LEU A 226 28.48 28.61 8.16
N THR A 227 28.15 29.71 7.56
CA THR A 227 27.68 30.90 8.27
C THR A 227 26.31 30.65 8.89
N GLN A 228 25.90 31.46 9.87
CA GLN A 228 24.57 31.36 10.48
C GLN A 228 23.45 31.53 9.46
N VAL A 229 23.65 32.42 8.49
CA VAL A 229 22.68 32.66 7.39
C VAL A 229 22.53 31.41 6.53
N GLN A 230 23.65 30.78 6.14
CA GLN A 230 23.61 29.54 5.36
C GLN A 230 22.93 28.40 6.12
N LYS A 231 23.20 28.26 7.41
CA LYS A 231 22.53 27.30 8.28
C LYS A 231 21.02 27.53 8.33
N ASP A 232 20.59 28.79 8.41
CA ASP A 232 19.17 29.13 8.44
C ASP A 232 18.48 28.95 7.08
N ILE A 233 19.21 29.03 5.97
CA ILE A 233 18.72 28.68 4.64
C ILE A 233 18.50 27.17 4.51
N ILE A 234 19.44 26.36 4.98
CA ILE A 234 19.37 24.88 4.88
C ILE A 234 18.32 24.32 5.84
N VAL A 235 18.30 24.78 7.09
CA VAL A 235 17.34 24.37 8.11
C VAL A 235 16.75 25.60 8.79
N PRO A 236 15.76 26.26 8.23
CA PRO A 236 15.13 27.44 8.80
C PRO A 236 14.71 27.22 10.26
N GLY A 237 15.02 28.20 11.11
CA GLY A 237 14.67 28.17 12.52
C GLY A 237 15.44 27.13 13.36
N TYR A 238 16.60 26.68 12.90
CA TYR A 238 17.38 25.63 13.59
C TYR A 238 17.81 25.97 15.03
N LYS A 239 17.80 27.24 15.42
CA LYS A 239 18.11 27.73 16.77
C LYS A 239 16.88 28.19 17.56
N SER A 240 15.69 28.22 17.01
CA SER A 240 14.54 28.88 17.62
C SER A 240 13.56 27.93 18.30
N GLY A 241 13.34 28.10 19.57
CA GLY A 241 12.24 27.57 20.37
C GLY A 241 12.06 26.06 20.27
N ARG A 242 10.86 25.59 19.87
CA ARG A 242 10.52 24.15 19.72
C ARG A 242 11.19 23.49 18.53
N THR A 243 11.84 24.26 17.67
CA THR A 243 12.42 23.80 16.39
C THR A 243 13.93 23.65 16.43
N ILE A 244 14.57 23.78 17.61
CA ILE A 244 16.01 23.58 17.79
C ILE A 244 16.41 22.24 17.16
N LEU A 245 17.38 22.29 16.23
CA LEU A 245 17.82 21.13 15.48
C LEU A 245 18.54 20.12 16.38
N PHE A 246 19.53 20.58 17.12
CA PHE A 246 20.26 19.79 18.10
C PHE A 246 19.95 20.31 19.50
N LYS A 247 19.03 19.63 20.18
CA LYS A 247 18.58 20.01 21.52
C LYS A 247 19.59 19.66 22.60
N TRP A 248 20.37 18.63 22.38
CA TRP A 248 21.36 18.12 23.32
C TRP A 248 22.72 18.04 22.66
N THR A 249 23.77 18.15 23.42
CA THR A 249 25.13 17.82 23.00
C THR A 249 25.29 16.29 22.95
N PRO A 250 26.25 15.76 22.17
CA PRO A 250 26.53 14.32 22.18
C PRO A 250 26.82 13.76 23.56
N ARG A 251 27.48 14.52 24.41
CA ARG A 251 27.81 14.14 25.81
C ARG A 251 26.53 13.97 26.64
N GLU A 252 25.63 14.95 26.64
CA GLU A 252 24.35 14.87 27.35
C GLU A 252 23.49 13.70 26.88
N THR A 253 23.52 13.37 25.59
CA THR A 253 22.77 12.23 25.05
C THR A 253 23.36 10.89 25.49
N MET A 254 24.68 10.79 25.66
CA MET A 254 25.35 9.59 26.17
C MET A 254 25.11 9.37 27.67
N GLU A 255 25.13 10.46 28.46
CA GLU A 255 24.84 10.42 29.90
C GLU A 255 23.37 10.03 30.19
N GLY A 256 22.45 10.29 29.27
CA GLY A 256 21.02 10.03 29.43
C GLY A 256 20.59 8.55 29.28
N LEU A 257 21.47 7.59 29.01
CA LEU A 257 21.19 6.14 28.87
C LEU A 257 19.91 5.81 28.10
N HIS A 258 19.73 6.44 26.96
CA HIS A 258 18.52 6.29 26.16
C HIS A 258 18.45 4.92 25.42
N ASP A 259 17.26 4.36 25.33
CA ASP A 259 17.01 3.10 24.60
C ASP A 259 17.03 3.29 23.06
N ILE A 260 16.99 2.19 22.32
CA ILE A 260 16.99 2.19 20.86
C ILE A 260 15.76 2.93 20.28
N ARG A 261 14.61 2.91 20.95
CA ARG A 261 13.38 3.56 20.47
C ARG A 261 13.50 5.07 20.54
N TRP A 262 14.10 5.56 21.63
CA TRP A 262 14.39 6.98 21.78
C TRP A 262 15.33 7.48 20.68
N TRP A 263 16.44 6.76 20.46
CA TRP A 263 17.43 7.09 19.44
C TRP A 263 16.85 7.09 18.03
N ARG A 264 16.12 6.04 17.66
CA ARG A 264 15.42 5.93 16.36
C ARG A 264 14.51 7.13 16.14
N LYS A 265 13.67 7.45 17.11
CA LYS A 265 12.72 8.57 17.03
C LYS A 265 13.42 9.91 16.85
N HIS A 266 14.47 10.18 17.62
CA HIS A 266 15.19 11.46 17.57
C HIS A 266 16.00 11.60 16.30
N ASN A 267 16.72 10.58 15.89
CA ASN A 267 17.49 10.60 14.65
C ASN A 267 16.58 10.72 13.42
N LEU A 268 15.44 10.03 13.39
CA LEU A 268 14.48 10.19 12.30
C LEU A 268 13.89 11.61 12.24
N ALA A 269 13.58 12.20 13.38
CA ALA A 269 13.10 13.58 13.44
C ALA A 269 14.18 14.58 12.97
N LEU A 270 15.44 14.33 13.32
CA LEU A 270 16.59 15.10 12.87
C LEU A 270 16.77 15.01 11.35
N MET A 271 16.76 13.80 10.80
CA MET A 271 16.80 13.57 9.35
C MET A 271 15.67 14.30 8.63
N ASN A 272 14.43 14.15 9.14
CA ASN A 272 13.29 14.83 8.54
C ASN A 272 13.41 16.37 8.61
N ALA A 273 14.04 16.95 9.65
CA ALA A 273 14.27 18.37 9.74
C ALA A 273 15.23 18.86 8.63
N PHE A 274 16.31 18.15 8.38
CA PHE A 274 17.26 18.46 7.30
C PHE A 274 16.61 18.36 5.89
N LEU A 275 15.67 17.44 5.71
CA LEU A 275 15.05 17.18 4.40
C LEU A 275 13.82 18.05 4.11
N SER A 276 13.19 18.61 5.15
CA SER A 276 11.85 19.21 4.98
C SER A 276 11.80 20.70 5.30
N ARG A 277 12.80 21.25 5.99
CA ARG A 277 12.78 22.67 6.36
C ARG A 277 13.36 23.58 5.29
N GLY A 278 14.26 23.08 4.44
CA GLY A 278 14.78 23.82 3.29
C GLY A 278 13.67 24.21 2.33
N GLN A 279 13.73 25.43 1.80
CA GLN A 279 12.66 26.01 0.99
C GLN A 279 12.63 25.44 -0.45
N ASP A 280 13.76 25.00 -0.95
CA ASP A 280 13.91 24.50 -2.30
C ASP A 280 14.64 23.16 -2.37
N ARG A 281 14.64 22.57 -3.58
CA ARG A 281 15.27 21.27 -3.82
C ARG A 281 16.79 21.27 -3.57
N ALA A 282 17.45 22.39 -3.78
CA ALA A 282 18.90 22.50 -3.59
C ALA A 282 19.26 22.43 -2.11
N THR A 283 18.57 23.22 -1.27
CA THR A 283 18.76 23.22 0.18
C THR A 283 18.37 21.90 0.83
N GLN A 284 17.30 21.27 0.38
CA GLN A 284 16.93 19.90 0.80
C GLN A 284 17.99 18.87 0.37
N GLY A 285 18.57 19.04 -0.83
CA GLY A 285 19.70 18.24 -1.32
C GLY A 285 20.93 18.34 -0.44
N CYS A 286 21.29 19.55 0.02
CA CYS A 286 22.35 19.75 1.02
C CYS A 286 22.05 19.00 2.31
N GLY A 287 20.82 19.08 2.81
CA GLY A 287 20.38 18.33 3.99
C GLY A 287 20.54 16.82 3.81
N ALA A 288 20.15 16.29 2.65
CA ALA A 288 20.32 14.87 2.32
C ALA A 288 21.79 14.46 2.29
N LEU A 289 22.68 15.30 1.72
CA LEU A 289 24.12 15.04 1.71
C LEU A 289 24.70 14.94 3.11
N TYR A 290 24.32 15.83 4.04
CA TYR A 290 24.80 15.75 5.43
C TYR A 290 24.34 14.46 6.13
N ILE A 291 23.09 14.06 5.91
CA ILE A 291 22.58 12.78 6.43
C ILE A 291 23.37 11.61 5.86
N LEU A 292 23.59 11.59 4.54
CA LEU A 292 24.30 10.51 3.86
C LEU A 292 25.76 10.43 4.26
N THR A 293 26.44 11.58 4.42
CA THR A 293 27.81 11.63 4.93
C THR A 293 27.90 11.05 6.32
N ALA A 294 26.97 11.44 7.23
CA ALA A 294 26.95 10.87 8.57
C ALA A 294 26.67 9.36 8.57
N LEU A 295 25.76 8.88 7.72
CA LEU A 295 25.45 7.45 7.58
C LEU A 295 26.63 6.66 6.96
N ALA A 296 27.28 7.20 5.92
CA ALA A 296 28.38 6.54 5.23
C ALA A 296 29.58 6.26 6.15
N ASN A 297 29.84 7.16 7.10
CA ASN A 297 30.92 7.00 8.08
C ASN A 297 30.61 5.97 9.18
N ILE A 298 29.37 5.47 9.28
CA ILE A 298 28.95 4.59 10.37
C ILE A 298 28.48 3.23 9.86
N HIS A 299 27.87 3.19 8.69
CA HIS A 299 27.26 2.00 8.13
C HIS A 299 28.01 1.58 6.85
N THR A 300 28.73 0.45 6.88
CA THR A 300 29.59 -0.05 5.80
C THR A 300 28.89 -0.04 4.43
N ARG A 301 27.66 -0.58 4.33
CA ARG A 301 26.91 -0.61 3.07
C ARG A 301 26.57 0.78 2.52
N VAL A 302 26.46 1.78 3.37
CA VAL A 302 26.26 3.17 2.93
C VAL A 302 27.55 3.74 2.39
N GLY A 303 28.68 3.48 3.07
CA GLY A 303 30.02 3.83 2.59
C GLY A 303 30.35 3.19 1.25
N GLU A 304 29.99 1.92 1.05
CA GLU A 304 30.13 1.22 -0.23
C GLU A 304 29.24 1.83 -1.33
N ALA A 305 28.02 2.24 -1.00
CA ALA A 305 27.10 2.88 -1.94
C ALA A 305 27.50 4.32 -2.31
N PHE A 306 28.17 5.01 -1.38
CA PHE A 306 28.60 6.41 -1.53
C PHE A 306 30.07 6.59 -1.10
N PRO A 307 31.05 5.95 -1.79
CA PRO A 307 32.44 5.97 -1.38
C PRO A 307 33.05 7.38 -1.35
N TRP A 308 32.53 8.30 -2.14
CA TRP A 308 32.93 9.71 -2.19
C TRP A 308 32.49 10.53 -0.96
N LEU A 309 31.65 9.98 -0.07
CA LEU A 309 31.27 10.60 1.21
C LEU A 309 32.08 10.10 2.40
N VAL A 310 32.84 9.04 2.23
CA VAL A 310 33.73 8.51 3.27
C VAL A 310 35.01 9.32 3.23
N GLN A 311 35.28 10.05 4.33
CA GLN A 311 36.57 10.74 4.50
C GLN A 311 37.56 9.72 5.07
N ASP A 312 38.74 9.54 4.43
CA ASP A 312 39.87 8.82 4.96
C ASP A 312 40.48 9.52 6.18
#